data_45bc90316896a365e59cf5834b3b202c
#
_entry.id   45bc90316896a365e59cf5834b3b202c
#
_cell.length_a   1.000
_cell.length_b   1.000
_cell.length_c   1.000
_cell.angle_alpha   90.00
_cell.angle_beta   90.00
_cell.angle_gamma   90.00
#
_symmetry.space_group_name_H-M   'P 1'
#
loop_
_entity.id
_entity.type
_entity.pdbx_description
1 polymer ?
#
loop_
_entity_poly.entity_id
_entity_poly.type
_entity_poly.pdbx_seq_one_letter_code
_entity_poly.pdbx_strand_id
1 'polypeptide(L)'
;MATLLTTHPLRDTSRRTVAVSPSSPRVPELDGLRGIAIGMVVLYHAFFLNLDPRFGLAMGRLLFPISIGWSGVDLFFVLSGFLIGGILFDAKDSSNYFQTFYARRFLRIVPVYYATLLCLFALSAWAKLHSGASSDWIVEPGAPWSLFILFLHNFWMAASNSMGSGQLAVFWSLAVEEQFYLTLPWLVRYFDRKRIMTLSIEAILLAPALRIVCYSFWTNHPLAWFVLMPCRADTLFFGVLGAAAVRDPVCRAWISSRKNLFRALIVFFALGVPFVTQTNMRANGLPMVSIMFSWLAAFYLLVLLYAYSFPESLASRCLRWAWLRWLGMIAYGMYLFHEMVLAFARNLLGAASSGNSVAWQLAVSGLAVVVTFLLASLSWIYFEQPLVQHGHRLRYENPKVPPITATLQQSTNGT
;
A
#
# COMPACT_ATOMS: atom_id res chain seq x y z
N MET A 1 -72.99 38.04 -13.35
CA MET A 1 -71.63 38.24 -13.89
C MET A 1 -70.61 37.79 -12.86
N ALA A 2 -70.16 36.53 -12.92
CA ALA A 2 -69.36 35.90 -11.91
C ALA A 2 -67.92 35.80 -12.45
N THR A 3 -66.97 36.41 -11.77
CA THR A 3 -65.54 36.40 -12.12
C THR A 3 -64.88 35.22 -11.40
N LEU A 4 -64.44 34.25 -12.16
CA LEU A 4 -63.63 33.09 -11.71
C LEU A 4 -62.20 33.53 -11.40
N LEU A 5 -61.76 33.41 -10.13
CA LEU A 5 -60.39 33.52 -9.69
C LEU A 5 -59.74 32.14 -9.80
N THR A 6 -58.84 31.96 -10.73
CA THR A 6 -57.97 30.80 -10.88
C THR A 6 -56.80 30.90 -9.90
N THR A 7 -56.76 30.00 -8.91
CA THR A 7 -55.62 29.85 -8.00
C THR A 7 -54.56 28.96 -8.68
N HIS A 8 -53.40 29.54 -8.95
CA HIS A 8 -52.21 28.79 -9.32
C HIS A 8 -51.63 28.09 -8.09
N PRO A 9 -51.26 26.82 -8.17
CA PRO A 9 -50.55 26.17 -7.09
C PRO A 9 -49.08 26.65 -7.04
N LEU A 10 -48.68 27.20 -5.91
CA LEU A 10 -47.31 27.55 -5.60
C LEU A 10 -46.41 26.31 -5.74
N ARG A 11 -45.45 26.35 -6.62
CA ARG A 11 -44.37 25.35 -6.76
C ARG A 11 -43.56 25.33 -5.47
N ASP A 12 -43.67 24.25 -4.71
CA ASP A 12 -42.84 23.98 -3.55
C ASP A 12 -41.38 23.76 -3.98
N THR A 13 -40.54 24.77 -3.79
CA THR A 13 -39.11 24.80 -4.12
C THR A 13 -38.22 24.52 -2.92
N SER A 14 -38.77 23.90 -1.89
CA SER A 14 -37.98 23.56 -0.68
C SER A 14 -37.86 22.06 -0.50
N ARG A 15 -36.81 21.43 -1.02
CA ARG A 15 -36.12 20.26 -0.46
C ARG A 15 -34.96 19.82 -1.36
N ARG A 16 -33.96 20.66 -1.51
CA ARG A 16 -32.63 20.14 -1.80
C ARG A 16 -32.04 19.67 -0.46
N THR A 17 -32.23 18.40 -0.12
CA THR A 17 -31.43 17.73 0.91
C THR A 17 -29.97 17.70 0.44
N VAL A 18 -29.18 18.60 0.99
CA VAL A 18 -27.72 18.53 0.87
C VAL A 18 -27.29 17.31 1.70
N ALA A 19 -27.21 16.16 1.07
CA ALA A 19 -26.51 15.01 1.62
C ALA A 19 -25.04 15.37 1.70
N VAL A 20 -24.61 15.87 2.84
CA VAL A 20 -23.17 16.03 3.16
C VAL A 20 -22.61 14.61 3.22
N SER A 21 -22.06 14.16 2.10
CA SER A 21 -21.21 12.98 2.06
C SER A 21 -19.87 13.36 2.70
N PRO A 22 -19.48 12.81 3.85
CA PRO A 22 -18.13 12.97 4.36
C PRO A 22 -17.21 11.93 3.70
N SER A 23 -17.17 11.89 2.38
CA SER A 23 -16.05 11.32 1.66
C SER A 23 -15.11 12.49 1.40
N SER A 24 -13.99 12.55 2.12
CA SER A 24 -12.88 13.43 1.71
C SER A 24 -12.65 13.22 0.22
N PRO A 25 -12.59 14.30 -0.58
CA PRO A 25 -12.44 14.19 -2.03
C PRO A 25 -11.23 13.31 -2.34
N ARG A 26 -11.42 12.35 -3.24
CA ARG A 26 -10.33 11.48 -3.70
C ARG A 26 -9.20 12.36 -4.24
N VAL A 27 -7.99 12.16 -3.75
CA VAL A 27 -6.80 12.91 -4.16
C VAL A 27 -6.10 12.12 -5.28
N PRO A 28 -6.24 12.53 -6.55
CA PRO A 28 -5.76 11.75 -7.70
C PRO A 28 -4.25 11.51 -7.70
N GLU A 29 -3.48 12.42 -7.10
CA GLU A 29 -2.03 12.35 -6.97
C GLU A 29 -1.58 11.14 -6.16
N LEU A 30 -2.37 10.76 -5.14
CA LEU A 30 -2.07 9.59 -4.32
C LEU A 30 -2.28 8.27 -5.07
N ASP A 31 -3.26 8.23 -6.00
CA ASP A 31 -3.40 7.09 -6.92
C ASP A 31 -2.19 7.03 -7.86
N GLY A 32 -1.70 8.18 -8.35
CA GLY A 32 -0.48 8.25 -9.15
C GLY A 32 0.76 7.75 -8.41
N LEU A 33 0.92 8.14 -7.15
CA LEU A 33 2.03 7.63 -6.30
C LEU A 33 1.93 6.12 -6.09
N ARG A 34 0.75 5.57 -5.93
CA ARG A 34 0.54 4.11 -5.89
C ARG A 34 0.96 3.44 -7.20
N GLY A 35 0.65 4.11 -8.35
CA GLY A 35 1.08 3.65 -9.67
C GLY A 35 2.59 3.61 -9.82
N ILE A 36 3.30 4.64 -9.32
CA ILE A 36 4.77 4.65 -9.26
C ILE A 36 5.26 3.50 -8.37
N ALA A 37 4.71 3.34 -7.15
CA ALA A 37 5.14 2.34 -6.21
C ALA A 37 5.05 0.92 -6.78
N ILE A 38 3.91 0.57 -7.42
CA ILE A 38 3.77 -0.76 -8.03
C ILE A 38 4.67 -0.94 -9.25
N GLY A 39 4.83 0.11 -10.07
CA GLY A 39 5.77 0.09 -11.19
C GLY A 39 7.20 -0.19 -10.73
N MET A 40 7.67 0.47 -9.67
CA MET A 40 8.97 0.23 -9.06
C MET A 40 9.15 -1.23 -8.63
N VAL A 41 8.19 -1.78 -7.89
CA VAL A 41 8.24 -3.16 -7.38
C VAL A 41 8.27 -4.16 -8.54
N VAL A 42 7.35 -4.05 -9.49
CA VAL A 42 7.26 -5.00 -10.61
C VAL A 42 8.50 -4.95 -11.51
N LEU A 43 9.00 -3.77 -11.83
CA LEU A 43 10.21 -3.61 -12.65
C LEU A 43 11.45 -4.15 -11.93
N TYR A 44 11.56 -3.96 -10.61
CA TYR A 44 12.64 -4.52 -9.82
C TYR A 44 12.66 -6.05 -9.88
N HIS A 45 11.53 -6.71 -9.62
CA HIS A 45 11.45 -8.17 -9.64
C HIS A 45 11.61 -8.73 -11.06
N ALA A 46 11.03 -8.10 -12.07
CA ALA A 46 11.09 -8.59 -13.44
C ALA A 46 12.48 -8.42 -14.09
N PHE A 47 13.14 -7.29 -13.85
CA PHE A 47 14.31 -6.88 -14.64
C PHE A 47 15.60 -6.74 -13.83
N PHE A 48 15.56 -6.67 -12.50
CA PHE A 48 16.77 -6.53 -11.69
C PHE A 48 17.07 -7.79 -10.88
N LEU A 49 16.13 -8.23 -10.05
CA LEU A 49 16.36 -9.36 -9.12
C LEU A 49 16.63 -10.67 -9.85
N ASN A 50 16.00 -10.84 -10.98
CA ASN A 50 15.95 -12.10 -11.71
C ASN A 50 16.83 -12.14 -12.98
N LEU A 51 17.64 -11.12 -13.25
CA LEU A 51 18.63 -11.16 -14.33
C LEU A 51 19.89 -11.92 -13.88
N ASP A 52 20.45 -12.70 -14.80
CA ASP A 52 21.67 -13.45 -14.56
C ASP A 52 22.82 -12.50 -14.19
N PRO A 53 23.53 -12.73 -13.07
CA PRO A 53 24.66 -11.90 -12.61
C PRO A 53 25.80 -11.77 -13.62
N ARG A 54 25.87 -12.67 -14.64
CA ARG A 54 26.88 -12.64 -15.71
C ARG A 54 26.81 -11.40 -16.60
N PHE A 55 25.72 -10.62 -16.56
CA PHE A 55 25.56 -9.42 -17.40
C PHE A 55 26.35 -8.20 -16.93
N GLY A 56 27.12 -8.35 -15.87
CA GLY A 56 28.25 -7.49 -15.55
C GLY A 56 27.90 -6.08 -15.04
N LEU A 57 28.96 -5.36 -14.65
CA LEU A 57 28.91 -4.02 -14.07
C LEU A 57 28.24 -2.95 -14.96
N ALA A 58 28.35 -3.09 -16.29
CA ALA A 58 27.77 -2.11 -17.23
C ALA A 58 26.24 -2.15 -17.20
N MET A 59 25.64 -3.36 -17.22
CA MET A 59 24.20 -3.53 -17.11
C MET A 59 23.70 -3.12 -15.72
N GLY A 60 24.45 -3.42 -14.66
CA GLY A 60 24.12 -2.99 -13.30
C GLY A 60 24.07 -1.46 -13.15
N ARG A 61 24.93 -0.70 -13.86
CA ARG A 61 24.86 0.77 -13.88
C ARG A 61 23.66 1.29 -14.66
N LEU A 62 23.33 0.67 -15.80
CA LEU A 62 22.18 1.05 -16.61
C LEU A 62 20.86 0.76 -15.86
N LEU A 63 20.78 -0.36 -15.15
CA LEU A 63 19.61 -0.78 -14.38
C LEU A 63 19.59 -0.20 -12.95
N PHE A 64 20.56 0.66 -12.58
CA PHE A 64 20.62 1.24 -11.24
C PHE A 64 19.28 1.90 -10.79
N PRO A 65 18.58 2.68 -11.63
CA PRO A 65 17.27 3.23 -11.24
C PRO A 65 16.23 2.15 -10.94
N ILE A 66 16.33 0.98 -11.59
CA ILE A 66 15.45 -0.17 -11.35
C ILE A 66 15.87 -0.91 -10.07
N SER A 67 17.16 -0.90 -9.73
CA SER A 67 17.68 -1.61 -8.56
C SER A 67 17.12 -1.11 -7.23
N ILE A 68 16.69 0.15 -7.16
CA ILE A 68 16.03 0.71 -5.97
C ILE A 68 14.52 0.46 -5.95
N GLY A 69 13.99 -0.24 -6.96
CA GLY A 69 12.56 -0.48 -7.12
C GLY A 69 11.91 -1.28 -5.98
N TRP A 70 12.70 -2.10 -5.24
CA TRP A 70 12.24 -2.75 -4.02
C TRP A 70 11.67 -1.76 -3.00
N SER A 71 12.18 -0.53 -2.96
CA SER A 71 11.71 0.52 -2.05
C SER A 71 10.32 1.07 -2.39
N GLY A 72 9.71 0.63 -3.51
CA GLY A 72 8.30 0.86 -3.78
C GLY A 72 7.38 0.34 -2.68
N VAL A 73 7.82 -0.70 -1.93
CA VAL A 73 7.11 -1.19 -0.74
C VAL A 73 7.12 -0.13 0.38
N ASP A 74 8.22 0.58 0.56
CA ASP A 74 8.30 1.68 1.54
C ASP A 74 7.37 2.84 1.16
N LEU A 75 7.27 3.16 -0.13
CA LEU A 75 6.30 4.15 -0.61
C LEU A 75 4.85 3.67 -0.35
N PHE A 76 4.55 2.37 -0.54
CA PHE A 76 3.24 1.82 -0.15
C PHE A 76 2.97 1.96 1.35
N PHE A 77 3.94 1.66 2.21
CA PHE A 77 3.77 1.79 3.66
C PHE A 77 3.53 3.25 4.08
N VAL A 78 4.27 4.22 3.53
CA VAL A 78 4.01 5.65 3.78
C VAL A 78 2.61 6.05 3.28
N LEU A 79 2.21 5.61 2.08
CA LEU A 79 0.88 5.87 1.55
C LEU A 79 -0.22 5.21 2.40
N SER A 80 -0.01 3.97 2.87
CA SER A 80 -0.92 3.27 3.77
C SER A 80 -1.09 4.03 5.08
N GLY A 81 0.02 4.40 5.73
CA GLY A 81 -0.03 5.21 6.94
C GLY A 81 -0.78 6.53 6.76
N PHE A 82 -0.53 7.24 5.67
CA PHE A 82 -1.18 8.52 5.36
C PHE A 82 -2.68 8.37 5.09
N LEU A 83 -3.06 7.44 4.22
CA LEU A 83 -4.44 7.25 3.81
C LEU A 83 -5.31 6.69 4.95
N ILE A 84 -4.79 5.65 5.63
CA ILE A 84 -5.52 5.02 6.73
C ILE A 84 -5.58 5.95 7.93
N GLY A 85 -4.45 6.56 8.32
CA GLY A 85 -4.44 7.58 9.38
C GLY A 85 -5.44 8.70 9.09
N GLY A 86 -5.47 9.17 7.84
CA GLY A 86 -6.41 10.20 7.40
C GLY A 86 -7.88 9.79 7.58
N ILE A 87 -8.26 8.60 7.06
CA ILE A 87 -9.63 8.08 7.19
C ILE A 87 -10.01 7.95 8.66
N LEU A 88 -9.11 7.43 9.49
CA LEU A 88 -9.38 7.21 10.91
C LEU A 88 -9.52 8.52 11.69
N PHE A 89 -8.69 9.55 11.41
CA PHE A 89 -8.84 10.88 12.00
C PHE A 89 -10.19 11.51 11.64
N ASP A 90 -10.59 11.40 10.37
CA ASP A 90 -11.84 11.99 9.88
C ASP A 90 -13.08 11.26 10.41
N ALA A 91 -12.96 9.95 10.69
CA ALA A 91 -14.05 9.12 11.19
C ALA A 91 -14.06 8.92 12.71
N LYS A 92 -13.14 9.53 13.45
CA LYS A 92 -12.87 9.24 14.87
C LYS A 92 -14.13 9.22 15.74
N ASP A 93 -15.03 10.17 15.54
CA ASP A 93 -16.22 10.35 16.38
C ASP A 93 -17.44 9.54 15.91
N SER A 94 -17.32 8.73 14.85
CA SER A 94 -18.42 7.93 14.31
C SER A 94 -18.83 6.82 15.26
N SER A 95 -20.14 6.55 15.35
CA SER A 95 -20.72 5.50 16.22
C SER A 95 -20.29 4.11 15.76
N ASN A 96 -20.22 3.90 14.44
CA ASN A 96 -19.87 2.64 13.79
C ASN A 96 -18.40 2.61 13.29
N TYR A 97 -17.51 3.33 13.96
CA TYR A 97 -16.12 3.54 13.57
C TYR A 97 -15.36 2.26 13.22
N PHE A 98 -15.28 1.32 14.16
CA PHE A 98 -14.55 0.05 13.96
C PHE A 98 -15.22 -0.83 12.91
N GLN A 99 -16.54 -1.00 12.99
CA GLN A 99 -17.29 -1.85 12.08
C GLN A 99 -17.13 -1.41 10.63
N THR A 100 -17.30 -0.12 10.36
CA THR A 100 -17.18 0.42 9.00
C THR A 100 -15.74 0.33 8.50
N PHE A 101 -14.76 0.63 9.35
CA PHE A 101 -13.35 0.53 8.97
C PHE A 101 -12.96 -0.89 8.58
N TYR A 102 -13.17 -1.86 9.48
CA TYR A 102 -12.77 -3.24 9.23
C TYR A 102 -13.55 -3.89 8.09
N ALA A 103 -14.85 -3.64 7.97
CA ALA A 103 -15.64 -4.17 6.86
C ALA A 103 -15.15 -3.64 5.49
N ARG A 104 -14.82 -2.35 5.38
CA ARG A 104 -14.24 -1.77 4.15
C ARG A 104 -12.86 -2.36 3.82
N ARG A 105 -12.00 -2.58 4.82
CA ARG A 105 -10.67 -3.20 4.62
C ARG A 105 -10.79 -4.66 4.24
N PHE A 106 -11.65 -5.41 4.94
CA PHE A 106 -11.95 -6.79 4.62
C PHE A 106 -12.34 -6.96 3.14
N LEU A 107 -13.35 -6.21 2.68
CA LEU A 107 -13.83 -6.30 1.30
C LEU A 107 -12.77 -5.89 0.25
N ARG A 108 -11.82 -5.05 0.63
CA ARG A 108 -10.75 -4.60 -0.27
C ARG A 108 -9.60 -5.59 -0.39
N ILE A 109 -9.25 -6.30 0.69
CA ILE A 109 -7.99 -7.05 0.79
C ILE A 109 -8.24 -8.55 0.80
N VAL A 110 -9.08 -9.00 1.72
CA VAL A 110 -9.22 -10.42 2.06
C VAL A 110 -9.70 -11.30 0.91
N PRO A 111 -10.71 -10.92 0.11
CA PRO A 111 -11.21 -11.79 -0.95
C PRO A 111 -10.16 -12.11 -2.03
N VAL A 112 -9.43 -11.09 -2.50
CA VAL A 112 -8.39 -11.27 -3.54
C VAL A 112 -7.20 -12.03 -2.98
N TYR A 113 -6.79 -11.72 -1.75
CA TYR A 113 -5.71 -12.41 -1.06
C TYR A 113 -5.99 -13.91 -0.94
N TYR A 114 -7.16 -14.29 -0.44
CA TYR A 114 -7.51 -15.70 -0.28
C TYR A 114 -7.76 -16.41 -1.61
N ALA A 115 -8.30 -15.72 -2.62
CA ALA A 115 -8.40 -16.26 -3.97
C ALA A 115 -6.99 -16.58 -4.54
N THR A 116 -6.01 -15.71 -4.31
CA THR A 116 -4.61 -15.94 -4.72
C THR A 116 -3.98 -17.11 -3.96
N LEU A 117 -4.15 -17.18 -2.64
CA LEU A 117 -3.66 -18.32 -1.85
C LEU A 117 -4.30 -19.64 -2.30
N LEU A 118 -5.61 -19.66 -2.53
CA LEU A 118 -6.33 -20.85 -3.00
C LEU A 118 -5.83 -21.28 -4.37
N CYS A 119 -5.57 -20.34 -5.28
CA CYS A 119 -5.01 -20.63 -6.59
C CYS A 119 -3.61 -21.26 -6.46
N LEU A 120 -2.73 -20.71 -5.66
CA LEU A 120 -1.39 -21.25 -5.40
C LEU A 120 -1.45 -22.65 -4.77
N PHE A 121 -2.33 -22.83 -3.79
CA PHE A 121 -2.55 -24.13 -3.17
C PHE A 121 -3.04 -25.17 -4.17
N ALA A 122 -4.06 -24.85 -4.96
CA ALA A 122 -4.62 -25.75 -5.98
C ALA A 122 -3.59 -26.11 -7.05
N LEU A 123 -2.80 -25.14 -7.53
CA LEU A 123 -1.72 -25.37 -8.49
C LEU A 123 -0.61 -26.26 -7.91
N SER A 124 -0.22 -26.04 -6.65
CA SER A 124 0.77 -26.88 -5.97
C SER A 124 0.27 -28.31 -5.80
N ALA A 125 -0.98 -28.50 -5.37
CA ALA A 125 -1.59 -29.81 -5.23
C ALA A 125 -1.72 -30.54 -6.59
N TRP A 126 -2.15 -29.83 -7.64
CA TRP A 126 -2.26 -30.36 -8.99
C TRP A 126 -0.90 -30.80 -9.55
N ALA A 127 0.16 -29.96 -9.36
CA ALA A 127 1.50 -30.29 -9.81
C ALA A 127 2.05 -31.54 -9.12
N LYS A 128 1.82 -31.70 -7.81
CA LYS A 128 2.20 -32.92 -7.06
C LYS A 128 1.54 -34.17 -7.60
N LEU A 129 0.27 -34.08 -8.01
CA LEU A 129 -0.51 -35.23 -8.47
C LEU A 129 -0.15 -35.68 -9.92
N HIS A 130 0.24 -34.73 -10.79
CA HIS A 130 0.31 -35.01 -12.25
C HIS A 130 1.71 -35.01 -12.82
N SER A 131 2.68 -34.31 -12.25
CA SER A 131 3.99 -34.12 -12.89
C SER A 131 5.10 -35.02 -12.34
N GLY A 132 4.93 -35.67 -11.16
CA GLY A 132 6.02 -36.39 -10.48
C GLY A 132 7.23 -35.49 -10.17
N ALA A 133 7.23 -34.27 -10.68
CA ALA A 133 8.25 -33.26 -10.45
C ALA A 133 8.01 -32.55 -9.10
N SER A 134 9.08 -32.09 -8.48
CA SER A 134 8.93 -31.28 -7.26
C SER A 134 8.10 -30.03 -7.57
N SER A 135 7.01 -29.83 -6.84
CA SER A 135 6.20 -28.62 -6.88
C SER A 135 6.74 -27.53 -5.94
N ASP A 136 7.94 -27.73 -5.43
CA ASP A 136 8.60 -26.91 -4.43
C ASP A 136 8.88 -25.48 -4.92
N TRP A 137 8.96 -25.32 -6.24
CA TRP A 137 9.07 -24.01 -6.86
C TRP A 137 7.76 -23.19 -6.80
N ILE A 138 6.59 -23.85 -6.61
CA ILE A 138 5.29 -23.16 -6.45
C ILE A 138 5.12 -22.75 -4.99
N VAL A 139 5.32 -23.71 -4.07
CA VAL A 139 5.22 -23.47 -2.64
C VAL A 139 6.29 -24.29 -1.92
N GLU A 140 7.08 -23.63 -1.10
CA GLU A 140 8.11 -24.28 -0.30
C GLU A 140 7.52 -25.37 0.59
N PRO A 141 8.13 -26.58 0.63
CA PRO A 141 7.71 -27.63 1.52
C PRO A 141 7.75 -27.19 2.98
N GLY A 142 6.67 -27.46 3.71
CA GLY A 142 6.59 -27.09 5.13
C GLY A 142 6.14 -25.66 5.41
N ALA A 143 5.81 -24.86 4.38
CA ALA A 143 5.23 -23.54 4.59
C ALA A 143 3.91 -23.65 5.40
N PRO A 144 3.76 -22.94 6.52
CA PRO A 144 2.61 -23.08 7.41
C PRO A 144 1.42 -22.29 6.88
N TRP A 145 0.56 -22.91 6.08
CA TRP A 145 -0.61 -22.28 5.45
C TRP A 145 -1.52 -21.53 6.44
N SER A 146 -1.66 -22.06 7.67
CA SER A 146 -2.44 -21.41 8.73
C SER A 146 -1.92 -20.01 9.07
N LEU A 147 -0.60 -19.80 9.04
CA LEU A 147 -0.02 -18.49 9.29
C LEU A 147 -0.22 -17.54 8.12
N PHE A 148 -0.28 -18.04 6.87
CA PHE A 148 -0.66 -17.21 5.73
C PHE A 148 -2.12 -16.78 5.81
N ILE A 149 -3.03 -17.69 6.20
CA ILE A 149 -4.44 -17.35 6.42
C ILE A 149 -4.61 -16.27 7.48
N LEU A 150 -3.81 -16.30 8.55
CA LEU A 150 -3.89 -15.36 9.68
C LEU A 150 -3.03 -14.10 9.51
N PHE A 151 -2.34 -13.90 8.38
CA PHE A 151 -1.37 -12.80 8.18
C PHE A 151 -0.25 -12.77 9.23
N LEU A 152 0.17 -13.95 9.68
CA LEU A 152 1.26 -14.14 10.67
C LEU A 152 2.50 -14.81 10.06
N HIS A 153 2.52 -15.04 8.75
CA HIS A 153 3.61 -15.71 8.05
C HIS A 153 4.94 -14.95 8.10
N ASN A 154 4.92 -13.62 8.30
CA ASN A 154 6.14 -12.84 8.52
C ASN A 154 6.88 -13.25 9.82
N PHE A 155 6.19 -13.73 10.85
CA PHE A 155 6.84 -14.30 12.03
C PHE A 155 7.52 -15.63 11.73
N TRP A 156 6.88 -16.49 10.91
CA TRP A 156 7.49 -17.72 10.44
C TRP A 156 8.71 -17.42 9.56
N MET A 157 8.63 -16.47 8.63
CA MET A 157 9.76 -16.04 7.80
C MET A 157 10.94 -15.55 8.66
N ALA A 158 10.66 -14.77 9.70
CA ALA A 158 11.68 -14.34 10.65
C ALA A 158 12.32 -15.50 11.41
N ALA A 159 11.51 -16.45 11.90
CA ALA A 159 11.97 -17.58 12.71
C ALA A 159 12.69 -18.65 11.89
N SER A 160 12.21 -18.97 10.68
CA SER A 160 12.83 -19.95 9.78
C SER A 160 13.99 -19.39 8.98
N ASN A 161 14.18 -18.08 8.98
CA ASN A 161 15.11 -17.36 8.10
C ASN A 161 14.90 -17.68 6.60
N SER A 162 13.66 -17.90 6.20
CA SER A 162 13.24 -18.18 4.84
C SER A 162 12.14 -17.20 4.41
N MET A 163 12.24 -16.67 3.19
CA MET A 163 11.15 -15.89 2.58
C MET A 163 10.04 -16.77 2.02
N GLY A 164 10.20 -18.09 2.10
CA GLY A 164 9.35 -19.03 1.39
C GLY A 164 9.68 -19.12 -0.10
N SER A 165 8.80 -19.76 -0.88
CA SER A 165 8.92 -19.69 -2.34
C SER A 165 8.77 -18.25 -2.84
N GLY A 166 9.41 -17.92 -3.99
CA GLY A 166 9.38 -16.56 -4.55
C GLY A 166 7.97 -15.95 -4.64
N GLN A 167 6.97 -16.78 -4.99
CA GLN A 167 5.57 -16.35 -5.11
C GLN A 167 4.94 -15.92 -3.79
N LEU A 168 5.36 -16.52 -2.67
CA LEU A 168 4.89 -16.19 -1.33
C LEU A 168 5.77 -15.12 -0.65
N ALA A 169 6.99 -14.92 -1.14
CA ALA A 169 7.97 -14.02 -0.54
C ALA A 169 7.40 -12.60 -0.35
N VAL A 170 6.73 -12.06 -1.37
CA VAL A 170 6.22 -10.69 -1.34
C VAL A 170 5.08 -10.47 -0.32
N PHE A 171 4.47 -11.54 0.18
CA PHE A 171 3.33 -11.42 1.11
C PHE A 171 3.71 -10.92 2.51
N TRP A 172 5.02 -10.95 2.88
CA TRP A 172 5.46 -10.42 4.16
C TRP A 172 4.98 -8.99 4.44
N SER A 173 4.98 -8.15 3.40
CA SER A 173 4.58 -6.75 3.54
C SER A 173 3.09 -6.60 3.78
N LEU A 174 2.25 -7.48 3.22
CA LEU A 174 0.81 -7.52 3.50
C LEU A 174 0.54 -7.91 4.95
N ALA A 175 1.31 -8.87 5.51
CA ALA A 175 1.21 -9.19 6.92
C ALA A 175 1.53 -7.98 7.82
N VAL A 176 2.58 -7.23 7.49
CA VAL A 176 2.94 -5.98 8.18
C VAL A 176 1.81 -4.95 8.11
N GLU A 177 1.22 -4.76 6.91
CA GLU A 177 0.09 -3.83 6.74
C GLU A 177 -1.15 -4.26 7.51
N GLU A 178 -1.53 -5.54 7.48
CA GLU A 178 -2.71 -6.04 8.20
C GLU A 178 -2.54 -5.93 9.72
N GLN A 179 -1.34 -6.25 10.25
CA GLN A 179 -1.02 -6.03 11.65
C GLN A 179 -1.13 -4.54 12.04
N PHE A 180 -0.68 -3.64 11.17
CA PHE A 180 -0.85 -2.21 11.36
C PHE A 180 -2.33 -1.79 11.29
N TYR A 181 -3.13 -2.33 10.37
CA TYR A 181 -4.56 -2.03 10.28
C TYR A 181 -5.36 -2.56 11.47
N LEU A 182 -4.87 -3.61 12.14
CA LEU A 182 -5.47 -4.07 13.40
C LEU A 182 -5.16 -3.12 14.58
N THR A 183 -3.98 -2.51 14.62
CA THR A 183 -3.52 -1.72 15.78
C THR A 183 -3.86 -0.22 15.68
N LEU A 184 -3.68 0.40 14.51
CA LEU A 184 -3.83 1.84 14.36
C LEU A 184 -5.23 2.37 14.69
N PRO A 185 -6.36 1.70 14.33
CA PRO A 185 -7.69 2.21 14.67
C PRO A 185 -7.90 2.39 16.18
N TRP A 186 -7.35 1.49 16.99
CA TRP A 186 -7.40 1.60 18.46
C TRP A 186 -6.61 2.80 18.95
N LEU A 187 -5.41 3.01 18.44
CA LEU A 187 -4.60 4.17 18.81
C LEU A 187 -5.35 5.47 18.47
N VAL A 188 -5.87 5.60 17.25
CA VAL A 188 -6.57 6.83 16.82
C VAL A 188 -7.87 7.05 17.60
N ARG A 189 -8.60 5.98 17.95
CA ARG A 189 -9.86 6.09 18.70
C ARG A 189 -9.66 6.63 20.09
N TYR A 190 -8.63 6.16 20.81
CA TYR A 190 -8.44 6.45 22.23
C TYR A 190 -7.49 7.62 22.52
N PHE A 191 -6.58 7.95 21.60
CA PHE A 191 -5.64 9.05 21.79
C PHE A 191 -6.01 10.28 20.95
N ASP A 192 -5.69 11.47 21.44
CA ASP A 192 -5.84 12.71 20.67
C ASP A 192 -4.79 12.81 19.56
N ARG A 193 -4.98 13.76 18.63
CA ARG A 193 -4.09 13.94 17.49
C ARG A 193 -2.65 14.28 17.92
N LYS A 194 -2.47 15.07 18.96
CA LYS A 194 -1.14 15.44 19.45
C LYS A 194 -0.41 14.21 19.98
N ARG A 195 -1.09 13.37 20.76
CA ARG A 195 -0.51 12.11 21.25
C ARG A 195 -0.19 11.13 20.11
N ILE A 196 -1.04 11.05 19.08
CA ILE A 196 -0.74 10.23 17.89
C ILE A 196 0.50 10.76 17.16
N MET A 197 0.68 12.08 17.03
CA MET A 197 1.90 12.65 16.46
C MET A 197 3.14 12.27 17.29
N THR A 198 3.05 12.35 18.61
CA THR A 198 4.14 11.91 19.52
C THR A 198 4.44 10.43 19.37
N LEU A 199 3.41 9.57 19.41
CA LEU A 199 3.56 8.12 19.20
C LEU A 199 4.17 7.81 17.82
N SER A 200 3.83 8.59 16.79
CA SER A 200 4.43 8.43 15.46
C SER A 200 5.93 8.76 15.49
N ILE A 201 6.34 9.82 16.17
CA ILE A 201 7.75 10.19 16.33
C ILE A 201 8.47 9.09 17.15
N GLU A 202 7.87 8.64 18.25
CA GLU A 202 8.41 7.55 19.07
C GLU A 202 8.63 6.28 18.23
N ALA A 203 7.66 5.87 17.39
CA ALA A 203 7.76 4.72 16.50
C ALA A 203 8.86 4.91 15.42
N ILE A 204 8.96 6.13 14.85
CA ILE A 204 10.00 6.47 13.86
C ILE A 204 11.41 6.36 14.47
N LEU A 205 11.59 6.70 15.72
CA LEU A 205 12.88 6.60 16.40
C LEU A 205 13.16 5.19 16.92
N LEU A 206 12.13 4.47 17.37
CA LEU A 206 12.26 3.14 17.95
C LEU A 206 12.51 2.05 16.90
N ALA A 207 11.89 2.13 15.72
CA ALA A 207 12.03 1.10 14.69
C ALA A 207 13.49 0.88 14.22
N PRO A 208 14.30 1.93 13.93
CA PRO A 208 15.73 1.78 13.67
C PRO A 208 16.49 1.10 14.83
N ALA A 209 16.19 1.48 16.06
CA ALA A 209 16.80 0.87 17.24
C ALA A 209 16.46 -0.64 17.36
N LEU A 210 15.19 -1.00 17.13
CA LEU A 210 14.77 -2.40 17.10
C LEU A 210 15.46 -3.19 15.99
N ARG A 211 15.64 -2.59 14.80
CA ARG A 211 16.40 -3.22 13.71
C ARG A 211 17.84 -3.49 14.13
N ILE A 212 18.50 -2.53 14.77
CA ILE A 212 19.88 -2.71 15.28
C ILE A 212 19.92 -3.82 16.32
N VAL A 213 18.97 -3.89 17.25
CA VAL A 213 18.86 -4.96 18.24
C VAL A 213 18.68 -6.33 17.56
N CYS A 214 17.73 -6.44 16.62
CA CYS A 214 17.52 -7.69 15.89
C CYS A 214 18.79 -8.10 15.11
N TYR A 215 19.45 -7.18 14.44
CA TYR A 215 20.66 -7.43 13.67
C TYR A 215 21.84 -7.86 14.57
N SER A 216 22.01 -7.23 15.72
CA SER A 216 23.17 -7.46 16.61
C SER A 216 23.02 -8.68 17.52
N PHE A 217 21.80 -8.94 17.97
CA PHE A 217 21.55 -9.98 18.99
C PHE A 217 20.81 -11.21 18.44
N TRP A 218 20.19 -11.09 17.25
CA TRP A 218 19.45 -12.18 16.64
C TRP A 218 20.08 -12.60 15.30
N THR A 219 21.38 -12.80 15.33
CA THR A 219 22.24 -13.03 14.16
C THR A 219 21.85 -14.25 13.33
N ASN A 220 21.24 -15.28 13.96
CA ASN A 220 20.75 -16.47 13.28
C ASN A 220 19.42 -16.24 12.51
N HIS A 221 18.81 -15.07 12.68
CA HIS A 221 17.52 -14.70 12.07
C HIS A 221 17.62 -13.36 11.32
N PRO A 222 18.47 -13.27 10.30
CA PRO A 222 18.75 -12.01 9.61
C PRO A 222 17.52 -11.40 8.88
N LEU A 223 16.46 -12.18 8.66
CA LEU A 223 15.22 -11.64 8.10
C LEU A 223 14.33 -10.90 9.11
N ALA A 224 14.54 -11.09 10.42
CA ALA A 224 13.67 -10.53 11.45
C ALA A 224 13.55 -9.00 11.37
N TRP A 225 14.67 -8.30 11.19
CA TRP A 225 14.66 -6.84 11.07
C TRP A 225 14.00 -6.33 9.79
N PHE A 226 13.84 -7.19 8.78
CA PHE A 226 13.26 -6.82 7.49
C PHE A 226 11.75 -7.07 7.45
N VAL A 227 11.27 -8.22 7.96
CA VAL A 227 9.87 -8.67 7.78
C VAL A 227 8.97 -8.37 8.98
N LEU A 228 9.51 -8.06 10.17
CA LEU A 228 8.69 -7.83 11.35
C LEU A 228 8.10 -6.41 11.37
N MET A 229 6.81 -6.31 11.69
CA MET A 229 6.07 -5.04 11.73
C MET A 229 6.72 -3.98 12.64
N PRO A 230 7.18 -4.26 13.88
CA PRO A 230 7.83 -3.24 14.71
C PRO A 230 9.10 -2.65 14.09
N CYS A 231 9.84 -3.47 13.33
CA CYS A 231 11.05 -3.05 12.61
C CYS A 231 10.77 -2.20 11.37
N ARG A 232 9.51 -2.15 10.92
CA ARG A 232 9.03 -1.40 9.76
C ARG A 232 8.04 -0.31 10.16
N ALA A 233 7.79 -0.15 11.46
CA ALA A 233 6.81 0.80 11.98
C ALA A 233 7.13 2.25 11.60
N ASP A 234 8.42 2.63 11.52
CA ASP A 234 8.83 3.96 11.08
C ASP A 234 8.21 4.35 9.74
N THR A 235 8.27 3.47 8.75
CA THR A 235 7.79 3.75 7.40
C THR A 235 6.27 4.00 7.39
N LEU A 236 5.50 3.21 8.13
CA LEU A 236 4.05 3.38 8.29
C LEU A 236 3.71 4.65 9.09
N PHE A 237 4.42 4.89 10.19
CA PHE A 237 4.15 6.03 11.07
C PHE A 237 4.63 7.36 10.50
N PHE A 238 5.60 7.40 9.57
CA PHE A 238 5.84 8.59 8.75
C PHE A 238 4.57 9.01 7.99
N GLY A 239 3.84 8.06 7.41
CA GLY A 239 2.56 8.31 6.76
C GLY A 239 1.50 8.85 7.72
N VAL A 240 1.35 8.24 8.91
CA VAL A 240 0.41 8.70 9.96
C VAL A 240 0.74 10.12 10.43
N LEU A 241 2.03 10.41 10.64
CA LEU A 241 2.50 11.74 11.00
C LEU A 241 2.13 12.77 9.93
N GLY A 242 2.34 12.45 8.66
CA GLY A 242 1.92 13.28 7.53
C GLY A 242 0.41 13.51 7.50
N ALA A 243 -0.41 12.48 7.74
CA ALA A 243 -1.87 12.58 7.80
C ALA A 243 -2.35 13.48 8.94
N ALA A 244 -1.70 13.42 10.10
CA ALA A 244 -1.98 14.27 11.25
C ALA A 244 -1.57 15.72 10.96
N ALA A 245 -0.40 15.94 10.36
CA ALA A 245 0.15 17.25 10.05
C ALA A 245 -0.72 18.04 9.06
N VAL A 246 -1.20 17.41 7.98
CA VAL A 246 -2.06 18.13 7.01
C VAL A 246 -3.46 18.44 7.56
N ARG A 247 -3.86 17.83 8.67
CA ARG A 247 -5.12 18.08 9.38
C ARG A 247 -4.98 19.07 10.55
N ASP A 248 -3.76 19.38 10.93
CA ASP A 248 -3.48 20.44 11.88
C ASP A 248 -3.37 21.79 11.14
N PRO A 249 -4.16 22.82 11.52
CA PRO A 249 -4.17 24.11 10.79
C PRO A 249 -2.81 24.78 10.74
N VAL A 250 -2.04 24.71 11.84
CA VAL A 250 -0.71 25.35 11.94
C VAL A 250 0.30 24.63 11.05
N CYS A 251 0.36 23.30 11.16
CA CYS A 251 1.26 22.48 10.34
C CYS A 251 0.92 22.62 8.85
N ARG A 252 -0.37 22.60 8.50
CA ARG A 252 -0.82 22.77 7.10
C ARG A 252 -0.41 24.13 6.53
N ALA A 253 -0.64 25.22 7.27
CA ALA A 253 -0.22 26.56 6.86
C ALA A 253 1.29 26.64 6.68
N TRP A 254 2.06 26.05 7.61
CA TRP A 254 3.51 25.98 7.53
C TRP A 254 4.00 25.21 6.30
N ILE A 255 3.42 24.05 5.98
CA ILE A 255 3.73 23.26 4.78
C ILE A 255 3.43 24.08 3.53
N SER A 256 2.22 24.64 3.43
CA SER A 256 1.75 25.34 2.23
C SER A 256 2.57 26.60 1.92
N SER A 257 3.15 27.26 2.92
CA SER A 257 3.99 28.46 2.75
C SER A 257 5.44 28.15 2.31
N ARG A 258 5.90 26.87 2.32
CA ARG A 258 7.32 26.53 2.19
C ARG A 258 7.65 25.63 0.98
N LYS A 259 7.01 25.88 -0.16
CA LYS A 259 7.16 25.07 -1.40
C LYS A 259 8.61 24.81 -1.79
N ASN A 260 9.47 25.87 -1.73
CA ASN A 260 10.88 25.75 -2.13
C ASN A 260 11.72 24.94 -1.11
N LEU A 261 11.39 25.02 0.18
CA LEU A 261 12.00 24.17 1.20
C LEU A 261 11.69 22.69 0.93
N PHE A 262 10.43 22.36 0.62
CA PHE A 262 10.06 20.97 0.28
C PHE A 262 10.79 20.48 -0.97
N ARG A 263 10.95 21.33 -2.00
CA ARG A 263 11.77 20.97 -3.18
C ARG A 263 13.22 20.71 -2.82
N ALA A 264 13.83 21.59 -2.03
CA ALA A 264 15.20 21.43 -1.58
C ALA A 264 15.40 20.15 -0.76
N LEU A 265 14.49 19.86 0.16
CA LEU A 265 14.51 18.63 0.97
C LEU A 265 14.32 17.38 0.09
N ILE A 266 13.39 17.38 -0.87
CA ILE A 266 13.20 16.26 -1.80
C ILE A 266 14.48 16.01 -2.58
N VAL A 267 15.14 17.05 -3.11
CA VAL A 267 16.41 16.92 -3.83
C VAL A 267 17.51 16.38 -2.91
N PHE A 268 17.63 16.91 -1.69
CA PHE A 268 18.59 16.45 -0.70
C PHE A 268 18.43 14.96 -0.39
N PHE A 269 17.22 14.52 -0.06
CA PHE A 269 16.95 13.13 0.23
C PHE A 269 17.13 12.24 -1.00
N ALA A 270 16.74 12.70 -2.20
CA ALA A 270 16.93 11.97 -3.46
C ALA A 270 18.41 11.75 -3.77
N LEU A 271 19.26 12.77 -3.60
CA LEU A 271 20.70 12.65 -3.78
C LEU A 271 21.36 11.70 -2.77
N GLY A 272 20.78 11.57 -1.56
CA GLY A 272 21.24 10.61 -0.57
C GLY A 272 20.83 9.17 -0.85
N VAL A 273 19.79 8.91 -1.68
CA VAL A 273 19.32 7.54 -1.99
C VAL A 273 20.43 6.65 -2.55
N PRO A 274 21.21 7.05 -3.58
CA PRO A 274 22.32 6.24 -4.08
C PRO A 274 23.35 5.93 -2.99
N PHE A 275 23.69 6.93 -2.18
CA PHE A 275 24.66 6.74 -1.09
C PHE A 275 24.16 5.74 -0.05
N VAL A 276 22.92 5.90 0.42
CA VAL A 276 22.31 5.02 1.43
C VAL A 276 22.08 3.61 0.89
N THR A 277 21.79 3.43 -0.41
CA THR A 277 21.56 2.12 -1.02
C THR A 277 22.85 1.42 -1.46
N GLN A 278 23.83 2.11 -2.04
CA GLN A 278 25.08 1.48 -2.53
C GLN A 278 26.00 1.03 -1.41
N THR A 279 26.14 1.82 -0.35
CA THR A 279 26.93 1.44 0.83
C THR A 279 26.38 0.20 1.52
N ASN A 280 25.09 -0.08 1.33
CA ASN A 280 24.34 -1.08 2.07
C ASN A 280 24.19 -2.40 1.31
N MET A 281 24.03 -2.40 -0.01
CA MET A 281 23.97 -3.64 -0.81
C MET A 281 25.28 -4.43 -0.79
N ARG A 282 26.42 -3.74 -0.56
CA ARG A 282 27.74 -4.40 -0.53
C ARG A 282 28.13 -4.96 0.84
N ALA A 283 27.46 -4.55 1.91
CA ALA A 283 27.96 -4.79 3.27
C ALA A 283 27.03 -5.59 4.19
N ASN A 284 25.74 -5.82 3.86
CA ASN A 284 24.76 -6.35 4.83
C ASN A 284 25.01 -5.78 6.26
N GLY A 285 25.33 -4.48 6.35
CA GLY A 285 25.91 -3.87 7.52
C GLY A 285 24.93 -3.00 8.31
N LEU A 286 25.34 -2.60 9.52
CA LEU A 286 24.60 -1.71 10.43
C LEU A 286 23.99 -0.47 9.76
N PRO A 287 24.60 0.23 8.79
CA PRO A 287 23.97 1.38 8.15
C PRO A 287 22.68 1.05 7.38
N MET A 288 22.62 -0.10 6.69
CA MET A 288 21.42 -0.55 6.00
C MET A 288 20.27 -0.77 6.98
N VAL A 289 20.56 -1.51 8.02
CA VAL A 289 19.59 -1.89 9.04
C VAL A 289 19.08 -0.65 9.79
N SER A 290 19.95 0.31 10.09
CA SER A 290 19.61 1.44 10.95
C SER A 290 18.91 2.59 10.21
N ILE A 291 19.47 3.09 9.11
CA ILE A 291 19.10 4.40 8.54
C ILE A 291 18.33 4.30 7.24
N MET A 292 18.61 3.31 6.38
CA MET A 292 18.13 3.28 5.00
C MET A 292 16.61 3.37 4.88
N PHE A 293 15.86 2.55 5.63
CA PHE A 293 14.40 2.55 5.53
C PHE A 293 13.78 3.87 6.03
N SER A 294 14.30 4.41 7.14
CA SER A 294 13.84 5.70 7.67
C SER A 294 14.17 6.86 6.72
N TRP A 295 15.33 6.81 6.04
CA TRP A 295 15.69 7.78 5.00
C TRP A 295 14.73 7.75 3.82
N LEU A 296 14.45 6.56 3.29
CA LEU A 296 13.50 6.36 2.21
C LEU A 296 12.09 6.78 2.62
N ALA A 297 11.67 6.43 3.83
CA ALA A 297 10.35 6.82 4.36
C ALA A 297 10.20 8.34 4.48
N ALA A 298 11.23 9.03 4.97
CA ALA A 298 11.26 10.51 5.02
C ALA A 298 11.21 11.10 3.61
N PHE A 299 11.98 10.57 2.67
CA PHE A 299 11.93 10.97 1.27
C PHE A 299 10.52 10.82 0.68
N TYR A 300 9.91 9.66 0.83
CA TYR A 300 8.57 9.39 0.31
C TYR A 300 7.48 10.23 1.00
N LEU A 301 7.61 10.49 2.29
CA LEU A 301 6.71 11.42 2.98
C LEU A 301 6.81 12.83 2.39
N LEU A 302 8.02 13.33 2.14
CA LEU A 302 8.22 14.66 1.53
C LEU A 302 7.61 14.74 0.13
N VAL A 303 7.80 13.71 -0.70
CA VAL A 303 7.19 13.61 -2.04
C VAL A 303 5.66 13.59 -1.93
N LEU A 304 5.10 12.81 -1.01
CA LEU A 304 3.66 12.71 -0.76
C LEU A 304 3.09 14.05 -0.30
N LEU A 305 3.69 14.69 0.70
CA LEU A 305 3.25 15.99 1.22
C LEU A 305 3.35 17.08 0.16
N TYR A 306 4.39 17.06 -0.69
CA TYR A 306 4.53 17.97 -1.80
C TYR A 306 3.43 17.78 -2.84
N ALA A 307 3.16 16.54 -3.24
CA ALA A 307 2.09 16.22 -4.19
C ALA A 307 0.71 16.62 -3.66
N TYR A 308 0.45 16.37 -2.37
CA TYR A 308 -0.80 16.70 -1.71
C TYR A 308 -1.02 18.21 -1.53
N SER A 309 0.04 18.95 -1.13
CA SER A 309 -0.08 20.36 -0.73
C SER A 309 0.10 21.34 -1.90
N PHE A 310 0.70 20.90 -3.02
CA PHE A 310 0.98 21.75 -4.19
C PHE A 310 0.41 21.14 -5.49
N PRO A 311 -0.91 21.03 -5.62
CA PRO A 311 -1.57 20.35 -6.75
C PRO A 311 -1.26 20.98 -8.11
N GLU A 312 -0.89 22.28 -8.16
CA GLU A 312 -0.54 23.00 -9.39
C GLU A 312 0.89 22.73 -9.86
N SER A 313 1.71 22.00 -9.09
CA SER A 313 3.07 21.69 -9.49
C SER A 313 3.11 20.74 -10.69
N LEU A 314 4.19 20.80 -11.49
CA LEU A 314 4.38 19.88 -12.61
C LEU A 314 4.36 18.41 -12.14
N ALA A 315 5.05 18.11 -11.02
CA ALA A 315 5.07 16.77 -10.45
C ALA A 315 3.65 16.27 -10.12
N SER A 316 2.82 17.10 -9.47
CA SER A 316 1.44 16.76 -9.15
C SER A 316 0.58 16.56 -10.42
N ARG A 317 0.80 17.37 -11.46
CA ARG A 317 0.13 17.19 -12.77
C ARG A 317 0.51 15.85 -13.40
N CYS A 318 1.79 15.46 -13.39
CA CYS A 318 2.25 14.15 -13.89
C CYS A 318 1.62 13.00 -13.11
N LEU A 319 1.51 13.11 -11.79
CA LEU A 319 0.86 12.09 -10.95
C LEU A 319 -0.64 11.90 -11.29
N ARG A 320 -1.28 12.90 -11.88
CA ARG A 320 -2.68 12.81 -12.31
C ARG A 320 -2.87 12.17 -13.69
N TRP A 321 -1.82 11.78 -14.40
CA TRP A 321 -1.96 11.10 -15.68
C TRP A 321 -2.81 9.84 -15.56
N ALA A 322 -3.71 9.64 -16.52
CA ALA A 322 -4.73 8.57 -16.46
C ALA A 322 -4.12 7.18 -16.33
N TRP A 323 -3.05 6.89 -17.11
CA TRP A 323 -2.39 5.59 -17.07
C TRP A 323 -1.72 5.30 -15.71
N LEU A 324 -1.12 6.32 -15.08
CA LEU A 324 -0.46 6.19 -13.79
C LEU A 324 -1.47 5.97 -12.66
N ARG A 325 -2.60 6.68 -12.73
CA ARG A 325 -3.73 6.48 -11.82
C ARG A 325 -4.37 5.11 -12.01
N TRP A 326 -4.46 4.64 -13.26
CA TRP A 326 -4.94 3.27 -13.54
C TRP A 326 -4.05 2.23 -12.89
N LEU A 327 -2.72 2.33 -13.05
CA LEU A 327 -1.76 1.48 -12.33
C LEU A 327 -1.97 1.52 -10.82
N GLY A 328 -2.22 2.70 -10.25
CA GLY A 328 -2.51 2.86 -8.82
C GLY A 328 -3.82 2.20 -8.38
N MET A 329 -4.83 2.12 -9.24
CA MET A 329 -6.08 1.43 -8.95
C MET A 329 -5.91 -0.09 -8.92
N ILE A 330 -5.17 -0.65 -9.88
CA ILE A 330 -4.92 -2.08 -10.00
C ILE A 330 -3.69 -2.55 -9.19
N ALA A 331 -3.05 -1.65 -8.43
CA ALA A 331 -1.77 -1.91 -7.77
C ALA A 331 -1.81 -3.12 -6.83
N TYR A 332 -2.95 -3.38 -6.18
CA TYR A 332 -3.10 -4.50 -5.27
C TYR A 332 -3.06 -5.85 -6.01
N GLY A 333 -3.84 -6.01 -7.06
CA GLY A 333 -3.78 -7.21 -7.91
C GLY A 333 -2.40 -7.39 -8.56
N MET A 334 -1.80 -6.30 -9.07
CA MET A 334 -0.43 -6.37 -9.62
C MET A 334 0.58 -6.86 -8.57
N TYR A 335 0.48 -6.37 -7.33
CA TYR A 335 1.37 -6.78 -6.25
C TYR A 335 1.22 -8.26 -5.90
N LEU A 336 -0.01 -8.78 -5.87
CA LEU A 336 -0.26 -10.19 -5.57
C LEU A 336 0.20 -11.14 -6.69
N PHE A 337 0.04 -10.71 -7.96
CA PHE A 337 0.20 -11.63 -9.09
C PHE A 337 1.59 -11.61 -9.72
N HIS A 338 2.38 -10.51 -9.59
CA HIS A 338 3.60 -10.34 -10.38
C HIS A 338 4.63 -11.46 -10.20
N GLU A 339 4.92 -11.87 -8.95
CA GLU A 339 5.88 -12.95 -8.69
C GLU A 339 5.36 -14.31 -9.17
N MET A 340 4.08 -14.57 -8.98
CA MET A 340 3.45 -15.79 -9.48
C MET A 340 3.57 -15.87 -11.00
N VAL A 341 3.15 -14.83 -11.72
CA VAL A 341 3.19 -14.80 -13.19
C VAL A 341 4.63 -14.87 -13.69
N LEU A 342 5.57 -14.18 -13.04
CA LEU A 342 6.98 -14.18 -13.40
C LEU A 342 7.60 -15.56 -13.24
N ALA A 343 7.32 -16.26 -12.13
CA ALA A 343 7.80 -17.60 -11.89
C ALA A 343 7.23 -18.60 -12.91
N PHE A 344 5.92 -18.53 -13.18
CA PHE A 344 5.29 -19.40 -14.20
C PHE A 344 5.85 -19.13 -15.59
N ALA A 345 5.95 -17.88 -16.03
CA ALA A 345 6.50 -17.54 -17.34
C ALA A 345 7.93 -18.06 -17.51
N ARG A 346 8.78 -17.92 -16.50
CA ARG A 346 10.17 -18.39 -16.52
C ARG A 346 10.28 -19.90 -16.55
N ASN A 347 9.47 -20.60 -15.78
CA ASN A 347 9.46 -22.07 -15.78
C ASN A 347 8.91 -22.64 -17.09
N LEU A 348 7.77 -22.14 -17.58
CA LEU A 348 7.14 -22.62 -18.81
C LEU A 348 7.98 -22.34 -20.06
N LEU A 349 8.62 -21.17 -20.14
CA LEU A 349 9.40 -20.76 -21.30
C LEU A 349 10.91 -21.07 -21.16
N GLY A 350 11.28 -21.82 -20.12
CA GLY A 350 12.65 -22.25 -19.89
C GLY A 350 13.65 -21.10 -19.61
N ALA A 351 13.17 -19.89 -19.31
CA ALA A 351 14.04 -18.73 -19.12
C ALA A 351 14.88 -18.79 -17.83
N ALA A 352 14.57 -19.74 -16.94
CA ALA A 352 15.32 -19.97 -15.70
C ALA A 352 16.64 -20.75 -15.92
N SER A 353 16.86 -21.33 -17.11
CA SER A 353 18.06 -22.11 -17.39
C SER A 353 19.29 -21.21 -17.66
N SER A 354 20.44 -21.61 -17.13
CA SER A 354 21.70 -20.86 -17.19
C SER A 354 22.31 -20.71 -18.60
N GLY A 355 21.68 -21.27 -19.63
CA GLY A 355 22.12 -21.22 -21.03
C GLY A 355 21.41 -20.16 -21.90
N ASN A 356 20.38 -19.51 -21.41
CA ASN A 356 19.56 -18.60 -22.21
C ASN A 356 20.21 -17.22 -22.40
N SER A 357 19.96 -16.62 -23.59
CA SER A 357 20.42 -15.27 -23.89
C SER A 357 19.72 -14.23 -23.00
N VAL A 358 20.37 -13.07 -22.76
CA VAL A 358 19.77 -11.91 -22.06
C VAL A 358 18.48 -11.48 -22.73
N ALA A 359 18.50 -11.40 -24.06
CA ALA A 359 17.34 -10.95 -24.84
C ALA A 359 16.12 -11.85 -24.58
N TRP A 360 16.32 -13.16 -24.46
CA TRP A 360 15.24 -14.10 -24.12
C TRP A 360 14.72 -13.87 -22.70
N GLN A 361 15.62 -13.73 -21.71
CA GLN A 361 15.21 -13.46 -20.32
C GLN A 361 14.44 -12.14 -20.18
N LEU A 362 14.89 -11.09 -20.89
CA LEU A 362 14.20 -9.79 -20.92
C LEU A 362 12.84 -9.91 -21.63
N ALA A 363 12.75 -10.66 -22.73
CA ALA A 363 11.47 -10.88 -23.44
C ALA A 363 10.45 -11.61 -22.56
N VAL A 364 10.86 -12.68 -21.87
CA VAL A 364 10.00 -13.43 -20.93
C VAL A 364 9.57 -12.55 -19.75
N SER A 365 10.49 -11.76 -19.19
CA SER A 365 10.16 -10.83 -18.12
C SER A 365 9.20 -9.73 -18.59
N GLY A 366 9.39 -9.19 -19.79
CA GLY A 366 8.47 -8.23 -20.41
C GLY A 366 7.08 -8.82 -20.63
N LEU A 367 7.02 -10.06 -21.17
CA LEU A 367 5.74 -10.78 -21.32
C LEU A 367 5.05 -10.98 -19.97
N ALA A 368 5.78 -11.39 -18.93
CA ALA A 368 5.24 -11.56 -17.58
C ALA A 368 4.66 -10.26 -17.00
N VAL A 369 5.33 -9.11 -17.23
CA VAL A 369 4.80 -7.79 -16.82
C VAL A 369 3.48 -7.48 -17.54
N VAL A 370 3.40 -7.72 -18.86
CA VAL A 370 2.16 -7.50 -19.62
C VAL A 370 1.05 -8.42 -19.13
N VAL A 371 1.32 -9.71 -18.93
CA VAL A 371 0.33 -10.68 -18.40
C VAL A 371 -0.13 -10.27 -17.00
N THR A 372 0.78 -9.85 -16.12
CA THR A 372 0.45 -9.36 -14.79
C THR A 372 -0.48 -8.14 -14.85
N PHE A 373 -0.18 -7.18 -15.73
CA PHE A 373 -1.02 -6.00 -15.94
C PHE A 373 -2.43 -6.38 -16.41
N LEU A 374 -2.54 -7.29 -17.38
CA LEU A 374 -3.83 -7.76 -17.90
C LEU A 374 -4.63 -8.50 -16.83
N LEU A 375 -4.02 -9.44 -16.11
CA LEU A 375 -4.67 -10.18 -15.03
C LEU A 375 -5.14 -9.26 -13.90
N ALA A 376 -4.30 -8.31 -13.48
CA ALA A 376 -4.67 -7.35 -12.45
C ALA A 376 -5.79 -6.40 -12.91
N SER A 377 -5.79 -6.01 -14.19
CA SER A 377 -6.87 -5.20 -14.76
C SER A 377 -8.19 -5.96 -14.81
N LEU A 378 -8.17 -7.23 -15.23
CA LEU A 378 -9.35 -8.10 -15.22
C LEU A 378 -9.87 -8.33 -13.80
N SER A 379 -8.94 -8.67 -12.86
CA SER A 379 -9.28 -8.81 -11.44
C SER A 379 -9.95 -7.56 -10.89
N TRP A 380 -9.38 -6.39 -11.19
CA TRP A 380 -9.97 -5.11 -10.75
C TRP A 380 -11.38 -4.91 -11.27
N ILE A 381 -11.59 -5.06 -12.58
CA ILE A 381 -12.88 -4.77 -13.22
C ILE A 381 -13.98 -5.73 -12.73
N TYR A 382 -13.67 -7.03 -12.68
CA TYR A 382 -14.69 -8.05 -12.45
C TYR A 382 -14.82 -8.51 -11.01
N PHE A 383 -13.76 -8.35 -10.18
CA PHE A 383 -13.76 -8.89 -8.82
C PHE A 383 -13.52 -7.82 -7.75
N GLU A 384 -12.45 -7.02 -7.86
CA GLU A 384 -12.07 -6.10 -6.80
C GLU A 384 -12.99 -4.87 -6.74
N GLN A 385 -13.22 -4.21 -7.86
CA GLN A 385 -14.00 -2.96 -7.93
C GLN A 385 -15.43 -3.14 -7.40
N PRO A 386 -16.20 -4.20 -7.74
CA PRO A 386 -17.52 -4.43 -7.17
C PRO A 386 -17.51 -4.55 -5.64
N LEU A 387 -16.53 -5.28 -5.09
CA LEU A 387 -16.38 -5.44 -3.64
C LEU A 387 -16.04 -4.13 -2.94
N VAL A 388 -15.11 -3.36 -3.52
CA VAL A 388 -14.74 -2.02 -3.01
C VAL A 388 -15.92 -1.07 -3.06
N GLN A 389 -16.71 -1.08 -4.13
CA GLN A 389 -17.93 -0.27 -4.26
C GLN A 389 -18.97 -0.67 -3.22
N HIS A 390 -19.14 -1.96 -2.96
CA HIS A 390 -20.01 -2.45 -1.88
C HIS A 390 -19.52 -1.94 -0.52
N GLY A 391 -18.24 -2.02 -0.23
CA GLY A 391 -17.64 -1.46 0.97
C GLY A 391 -17.90 0.05 1.13
N HIS A 392 -17.86 0.82 0.04
CA HIS A 392 -18.13 2.27 0.08
C HIS A 392 -19.60 2.62 0.40
N ARG A 393 -20.54 1.68 0.27
CA ARG A 393 -21.93 1.88 0.71
C ARG A 393 -22.05 1.88 2.22
N LEU A 394 -21.13 1.23 2.95
CA LEU A 394 -21.04 1.30 4.40
C LEU A 394 -20.52 2.69 4.80
N ARG A 395 -21.39 3.58 5.27
CA ARG A 395 -21.03 4.95 5.62
C ARG A 395 -20.70 5.07 7.10
N TYR A 396 -19.77 5.97 7.45
CA TYR A 396 -19.55 6.36 8.82
C TYR A 396 -20.73 7.18 9.31
N GLU A 397 -21.28 6.84 10.48
CA GLU A 397 -22.40 7.51 11.10
C GLU A 397 -21.90 8.58 12.07
N ASN A 398 -22.30 9.83 11.83
CA ASN A 398 -21.97 10.92 12.73
C ASN A 398 -23.06 11.04 13.80
N PRO A 399 -22.80 10.82 15.10
CA PRO A 399 -23.78 10.88 16.17
C PRO A 399 -24.38 12.29 16.35
N LYS A 400 -23.74 13.35 15.79
CA LYS A 400 -24.25 14.72 15.83
C LYS A 400 -25.34 15.02 14.81
N VAL A 401 -25.65 14.09 13.91
CA VAL A 401 -26.74 14.20 12.94
C VAL A 401 -27.74 13.09 13.23
N PRO A 402 -28.93 13.41 13.78
CA PRO A 402 -29.95 12.38 14.07
C PRO A 402 -30.33 11.66 12.78
N PRO A 403 -30.62 10.35 12.81
CA PRO A 403 -31.06 9.61 11.66
C PRO A 403 -32.34 10.23 11.09
N ILE A 404 -32.41 10.36 9.78
CA ILE A 404 -33.53 11.00 9.04
C ILE A 404 -34.92 10.40 9.42
N THR A 405 -34.95 9.17 9.90
CA THR A 405 -36.17 8.48 10.40
C THR A 405 -36.73 9.06 11.69
N ALA A 406 -35.91 9.68 12.55
CA ALA A 406 -36.39 10.26 13.81
C ALA A 406 -37.16 11.58 13.63
N THR A 407 -36.83 12.31 12.56
CA THR A 407 -37.46 13.61 12.29
C THR A 407 -38.85 13.48 11.68
N LEU A 408 -39.19 12.36 11.06
CA LEU A 408 -40.53 12.11 10.49
C LEU A 408 -41.54 11.64 11.53
N GLN A 409 -41.12 10.99 12.63
CA GLN A 409 -42.02 10.55 13.70
C GLN A 409 -42.41 11.68 14.68
N GLN A 410 -41.60 12.73 14.81
CA GLN A 410 -41.94 13.87 15.65
C GLN A 410 -42.90 14.86 15.01
N SER A 411 -43.03 14.86 13.68
CA SER A 411 -44.00 15.73 12.96
C SER A 411 -45.40 15.15 12.85
N THR A 412 -45.60 13.85 13.14
CA THR A 412 -46.93 13.17 13.09
C THR A 412 -47.59 13.05 14.45
N ASN A 413 -46.94 13.36 15.57
CA ASN A 413 -47.49 13.30 16.91
C ASN A 413 -47.83 14.69 17.50
N GLY A 414 -47.90 15.73 16.68
CA GLY A 414 -48.15 17.11 17.09
C GLY A 414 -49.36 17.75 16.38
N THR A 415 -50.45 16.95 16.09
CA THR A 415 -51.75 17.52 15.69
C THR A 415 -52.85 16.89 16.49
#